data_95e5f949741f6d1ea88ac1ab359ee41f
#
_entry.id   95e5f949741f6d1ea88ac1ab359ee41f
#
_cell.length_a   1.000
_cell.length_b   1.000
_cell.length_c   1.000
_cell.angle_alpha   90.00
_cell.angle_beta   90.00
_cell.angle_gamma   90.00
#
_symmetry.space_group_name_H-M   'P 1'
#
loop_
_entity.id
_entity.type
_entity.pdbx_description
1 polymer ?
#
loop_
_entity_poly.entity_id
_entity_poly.type
_entity_poly.pdbx_seq_one_letter_code
_entity_poly.pdbx_strand_id
1 'polypeptide(L)'
;MNVIGLDIGGANLKAADVNGHAVARAFALWKQPERLADELAALLGEFDTPDCLAVTMTAELADCYRSKSDGVDRVLRAVEEVAGGARVFVWQTGAEFVSPEVAREIPLLVAAANWHALATWIGRMTPNS
;
A
#
# COMPACT_ATOMS: atom_id res chain seq x y z
N MET A 1 -15.87 8.14 -9.11
CA MET A 1 -14.41 7.89 -8.91
C MET A 1 -14.22 6.55 -8.22
N ASN A 2 -13.41 5.68 -8.80
CA ASN A 2 -13.09 4.38 -8.20
C ASN A 2 -11.78 4.45 -7.41
N VAL A 3 -11.87 4.35 -6.10
CA VAL A 3 -10.71 4.35 -5.21
C VAL A 3 -10.51 2.94 -4.67
N ILE A 4 -9.29 2.43 -4.80
CA ILE A 4 -8.91 1.14 -4.25
C ILE A 4 -7.84 1.35 -3.19
N GLY A 5 -8.11 0.86 -1.98
CA GLY A 5 -7.12 0.82 -0.90
C GLY A 5 -6.26 -0.42 -1.03
N LEU A 6 -4.95 -0.25 -0.92
CA LEU A 6 -3.98 -1.34 -0.93
C LEU A 6 -3.25 -1.40 0.41
N ASP A 7 -3.16 -2.59 0.98
CA ASP A 7 -2.30 -2.86 2.14
C ASP A 7 -1.28 -3.91 1.71
N ILE A 8 -0.01 -3.48 1.59
CA ILE A 8 1.06 -4.30 1.04
C ILE A 8 1.93 -4.80 2.18
N GLY A 9 1.70 -6.06 2.58
CA GLY A 9 2.46 -6.72 3.64
C GLY A 9 3.51 -7.68 3.10
N GLY A 10 4.35 -8.19 3.97
CA GLY A 10 5.39 -9.15 3.60
C GLY A 10 4.88 -10.56 3.29
N ALA A 11 3.69 -10.91 3.76
CA ALA A 11 3.09 -12.24 3.58
C ALA A 11 1.72 -12.20 2.91
N ASN A 12 1.06 -11.05 2.86
CA ASN A 12 -0.27 -10.89 2.28
C ASN A 12 -0.41 -9.55 1.59
N LEU A 13 -1.14 -9.56 0.49
CA LEU A 13 -1.57 -8.36 -0.22
C LEU A 13 -3.07 -8.25 -0.08
N LYS A 14 -3.57 -7.08 0.28
CA LYS A 14 -5.00 -6.84 0.48
C LYS A 14 -5.46 -5.62 -0.31
N ALA A 15 -6.64 -5.70 -0.86
CA ALA A 15 -7.26 -4.58 -1.56
C ALA A 15 -8.74 -4.50 -1.23
N ALA A 16 -9.27 -3.28 -1.19
CA ALA A 16 -10.69 -3.06 -0.98
C ALA A 16 -11.13 -1.78 -1.71
N ASP A 17 -12.37 -1.79 -2.20
CA ASP A 17 -12.97 -0.60 -2.80
C ASP A 17 -14.03 0.03 -1.88
N VAL A 18 -14.63 1.13 -2.32
CA VAL A 18 -15.64 1.85 -1.52
C VAL A 18 -16.99 1.13 -1.46
N ASN A 19 -17.20 0.12 -2.29
CA ASN A 19 -18.43 -0.65 -2.33
C ASN A 19 -18.42 -1.89 -1.43
N GLY A 20 -17.34 -2.07 -0.67
CA GLY A 20 -17.19 -3.21 0.23
C GLY A 20 -16.61 -4.46 -0.42
N HIS A 21 -16.21 -4.41 -1.69
CA HIS A 21 -15.50 -5.52 -2.31
C HIS A 21 -14.07 -5.55 -1.78
N ALA A 22 -13.68 -6.67 -1.20
CA ALA A 22 -12.36 -6.83 -0.58
C ALA A 22 -11.77 -8.17 -0.99
N VAL A 23 -10.47 -8.17 -1.32
CA VAL A 23 -9.73 -9.36 -1.73
C VAL A 23 -8.40 -9.41 -1.01
N ALA A 24 -7.99 -10.59 -0.57
CA ALA A 24 -6.68 -10.83 0.00
C ALA A 24 -5.99 -11.96 -0.78
N ARG A 25 -4.68 -11.80 -1.00
CA ARG A 25 -3.84 -12.82 -1.64
C ARG A 25 -2.64 -13.10 -0.74
N ALA A 26 -2.41 -14.38 -0.46
CA ALA A 26 -1.17 -14.79 0.20
C ALA A 26 -0.03 -14.66 -0.81
N PHE A 27 1.04 -13.98 -0.42
CA PHE A 27 2.23 -13.81 -1.25
C PHE A 27 3.44 -13.62 -0.35
N ALA A 28 4.38 -14.56 -0.43
CA ALA A 28 5.62 -14.49 0.34
C ALA A 28 6.63 -13.58 -0.39
N LEU A 29 6.52 -12.28 -0.16
CA LEU A 29 7.33 -11.26 -0.80
C LEU A 29 8.83 -11.54 -0.62
N TRP A 30 9.24 -11.95 0.58
CA TRP A 30 10.63 -12.20 0.91
C TRP A 30 11.29 -13.31 0.09
N LYS A 31 10.48 -14.20 -0.49
CA LYS A 31 10.97 -15.26 -1.39
C LYS A 31 11.09 -14.81 -2.84
N GLN A 32 10.19 -13.93 -3.28
CA GLN A 32 10.06 -13.56 -4.68
C GLN A 32 9.74 -12.07 -4.84
N PRO A 33 10.62 -11.17 -4.33
CA PRO A 33 10.33 -9.73 -4.39
C PRO A 33 10.15 -9.18 -5.80
N GLU A 34 10.77 -9.81 -6.79
CA GLU A 34 10.65 -9.43 -8.20
C GLU A 34 9.24 -9.68 -8.78
N ARG A 35 8.41 -10.46 -8.10
CA ARG A 35 7.05 -10.76 -8.53
C ARG A 35 5.99 -9.84 -7.93
N LEU A 36 6.39 -8.87 -7.12
CA LEU A 36 5.40 -8.01 -6.46
C LEU A 36 4.48 -7.29 -7.44
N ALA A 37 5.03 -6.71 -8.51
CA ALA A 37 4.22 -6.03 -9.52
C ALA A 37 3.20 -6.98 -10.18
N ASP A 38 3.62 -8.19 -10.54
CA ASP A 38 2.73 -9.19 -11.13
C ASP A 38 1.59 -9.58 -10.19
N GLU A 39 1.90 -9.76 -8.91
CA GLU A 39 0.90 -10.12 -7.90
C GLU A 39 -0.07 -8.97 -7.62
N LEU A 40 0.43 -7.73 -7.59
CA LEU A 40 -0.43 -6.55 -7.47
C LEU A 40 -1.34 -6.41 -8.69
N ALA A 41 -0.83 -6.64 -9.88
CA ALA A 41 -1.63 -6.60 -11.11
C ALA A 41 -2.76 -7.64 -11.06
N ALA A 42 -2.47 -8.86 -10.59
CA ALA A 42 -3.48 -9.91 -10.44
C ALA A 42 -4.54 -9.51 -9.42
N LEU A 43 -4.13 -8.90 -8.30
CA LEU A 43 -5.05 -8.43 -7.27
C LEU A 43 -5.98 -7.33 -7.81
N LEU A 44 -5.40 -6.32 -8.47
CA LEU A 44 -6.18 -5.23 -9.05
C LEU A 44 -7.09 -5.68 -10.19
N GLY A 45 -6.74 -6.78 -10.85
CA GLY A 45 -7.57 -7.37 -11.92
C GLY A 45 -8.93 -7.87 -11.43
N GLU A 46 -9.13 -8.02 -10.12
CA GLU A 46 -10.41 -8.42 -9.54
C GLU A 46 -11.32 -7.22 -9.25
N PHE A 47 -10.89 -6.02 -9.58
CA PHE A 47 -11.63 -4.77 -9.39
C PHE A 47 -11.81 -4.05 -10.73
N ASP A 48 -12.76 -3.12 -10.76
CA ASP A 48 -12.86 -2.20 -11.87
C ASP A 48 -11.61 -1.29 -11.89
N THR A 49 -11.31 -0.73 -13.07
CA THR A 49 -10.14 0.13 -13.23
C THR A 49 -10.14 1.27 -12.21
N PRO A 50 -9.09 1.41 -11.38
CA PRO A 50 -9.05 2.46 -10.39
C PRO A 50 -8.72 3.82 -11.00
N ASP A 51 -9.31 4.87 -10.44
CA ASP A 51 -8.91 6.26 -10.66
C ASP A 51 -7.82 6.66 -9.68
N CYS A 52 -7.81 6.01 -8.52
CA CYS A 52 -6.91 6.33 -7.42
C CYS A 52 -6.56 5.08 -6.63
N LEU A 53 -5.30 4.96 -6.24
CA LEU A 53 -4.81 3.94 -5.31
C LEU A 53 -4.36 4.61 -4.02
N ALA A 54 -4.91 4.16 -2.89
CA ALA A 54 -4.52 4.62 -1.56
C ALA A 54 -3.73 3.49 -0.89
N VAL A 55 -2.47 3.73 -0.56
CA VAL A 55 -1.51 2.68 -0.21
C VAL A 55 -1.01 2.82 1.22
N THR A 56 -1.06 1.71 1.97
CA THR A 56 -0.27 1.52 3.19
C THR A 56 0.65 0.33 2.99
N MET A 57 1.76 0.27 3.74
CA MET A 57 2.70 -0.82 3.58
C MET A 57 3.39 -1.23 4.87
N THR A 58 3.74 -2.52 4.95
CA THR A 58 4.71 -3.07 5.89
C THR A 58 5.73 -3.95 5.15
N ALA A 59 5.57 -4.10 3.83
CA ALA A 59 6.41 -4.94 2.99
C ALA A 59 7.88 -4.52 3.00
N GLU A 60 8.16 -3.22 3.24
CA GLU A 60 9.51 -2.68 3.33
C GLU A 60 10.32 -3.29 4.47
N LEU A 61 9.66 -3.95 5.41
CA LEU A 61 10.32 -4.64 6.52
C LEU A 61 10.82 -6.05 6.14
N ALA A 62 10.49 -6.52 4.94
CA ALA A 62 10.92 -7.85 4.49
C ALA A 62 12.44 -7.92 4.38
N ASP A 63 13.00 -9.08 4.75
CA ASP A 63 14.46 -9.30 4.77
C ASP A 63 15.13 -9.21 3.39
N CYS A 64 14.35 -9.28 2.31
CA CYS A 64 14.86 -9.16 0.95
C CYS A 64 15.34 -7.75 0.59
N TYR A 65 15.01 -6.74 1.40
CA TYR A 65 15.41 -5.36 1.15
C TYR A 65 16.59 -4.94 2.04
N ARG A 66 17.50 -4.14 1.48
CA ARG A 66 18.71 -3.69 2.16
C ARG A 66 18.44 -2.77 3.34
N SER A 67 17.38 -1.96 3.22
CA SER A 67 17.02 -0.95 4.21
C SER A 67 15.54 -0.62 4.05
N LYS A 68 14.98 0.10 5.03
CA LYS A 68 13.60 0.59 4.92
C LYS A 68 13.43 1.52 3.72
N SER A 69 14.43 2.37 3.47
CA SER A 69 14.40 3.27 2.31
C SER A 69 14.39 2.50 0.99
N ASP A 70 15.22 1.46 0.86
CA ASP A 70 15.23 0.59 -0.31
C ASP A 70 13.89 -0.13 -0.45
N GLY A 71 13.36 -0.66 0.66
CA GLY A 71 12.07 -1.35 0.66
C GLY A 71 10.92 -0.44 0.24
N VAL A 72 10.84 0.76 0.77
CA VAL A 72 9.81 1.75 0.39
C VAL A 72 9.90 2.06 -1.10
N ASP A 73 11.12 2.33 -1.62
CA ASP A 73 11.29 2.62 -3.04
C ASP A 73 10.86 1.45 -3.93
N ARG A 74 11.26 0.22 -3.58
CA ARG A 74 10.93 -0.97 -4.36
C ARG A 74 9.43 -1.24 -4.37
N VAL A 75 8.77 -1.13 -3.23
CA VAL A 75 7.32 -1.32 -3.13
C VAL A 75 6.59 -0.26 -3.95
N LEU A 76 7.00 1.00 -3.85
CA LEU A 76 6.37 2.08 -4.61
C LEU A 76 6.58 1.94 -6.12
N ARG A 77 7.74 1.46 -6.55
CA ARG A 77 7.97 1.17 -7.99
C ARG A 77 7.00 0.13 -8.51
N ALA A 78 6.74 -0.93 -7.73
CA ALA A 78 5.78 -1.96 -8.12
C ALA A 78 4.37 -1.39 -8.21
N VAL A 79 3.96 -0.55 -7.25
CA VAL A 79 2.66 0.12 -7.27
C VAL A 79 2.52 1.02 -8.49
N GLU A 80 3.53 1.84 -8.75
CA GLU A 80 3.52 2.75 -9.90
C GLU A 80 3.45 2.00 -11.23
N GLU A 81 4.13 0.85 -11.31
CA GLU A 81 4.11 0.01 -12.51
C GLU A 81 2.70 -0.50 -12.81
N VAL A 82 1.92 -0.87 -11.80
CA VAL A 82 0.58 -1.43 -12.00
C VAL A 82 -0.53 -0.36 -11.96
N ALA A 83 -0.22 0.85 -11.55
CA ALA A 83 -1.22 1.91 -11.38
C ALA A 83 -1.84 2.35 -12.72
N GLY A 84 -1.11 2.22 -13.82
CA GLY A 84 -1.57 2.72 -15.11
C GLY A 84 -1.82 4.22 -15.04
N GLY A 85 -3.04 4.66 -15.34
CA GLY A 85 -3.44 6.06 -15.25
C GLY A 85 -3.93 6.49 -13.87
N ALA A 86 -3.97 5.58 -12.89
CA ALA A 86 -4.47 5.91 -11.56
C ALA A 86 -3.48 6.79 -10.79
N ARG A 87 -4.01 7.73 -10.00
CA ARG A 87 -3.21 8.53 -9.08
C ARG A 87 -2.86 7.68 -7.86
N VAL A 88 -1.64 7.78 -7.37
CA VAL A 88 -1.16 7.02 -6.21
C VAL A 88 -0.97 7.95 -5.02
N PHE A 89 -1.56 7.59 -3.89
CA PHE A 89 -1.42 8.28 -2.62
C PHE A 89 -0.91 7.30 -1.58
N VAL A 90 0.11 7.71 -0.82
CA VAL A 90 0.76 6.87 0.19
C VAL A 90 0.48 7.44 1.57
N TRP A 91 0.01 6.60 2.49
CA TRP A 91 -0.26 7.01 3.86
C TRP A 91 1.05 7.16 4.64
N GLN A 92 1.16 8.24 5.40
CA GLN A 92 2.28 8.45 6.32
C GLN A 92 1.78 8.72 7.74
N THR A 93 2.63 8.49 8.74
CA THR A 93 2.24 8.56 10.15
C THR A 93 1.96 9.97 10.66
N GLY A 94 2.19 11.01 9.85
CA GLY A 94 1.71 12.37 10.13
C GLY A 94 0.22 12.56 9.84
N ALA A 95 -0.52 11.46 9.60
CA ALA A 95 -1.96 11.43 9.38
C ALA A 95 -2.42 12.11 8.08
N GLU A 96 -1.66 11.94 7.02
CA GLU A 96 -2.03 12.43 5.68
C GLU A 96 -1.50 11.51 4.59
N PHE A 97 -2.10 11.65 3.39
CA PHE A 97 -1.60 11.00 2.19
C PHE A 97 -0.61 11.90 1.48
N VAL A 98 0.44 11.28 0.94
CA VAL A 98 1.47 11.98 0.16
C VAL A 98 1.70 11.27 -1.16
N SER A 99 2.33 11.97 -2.11
CA SER A 99 2.72 11.37 -3.40
C SER A 99 3.84 10.35 -3.19
N PRO A 100 4.05 9.44 -4.16
CA PRO A 100 5.18 8.52 -4.08
C PRO A 100 6.54 9.21 -3.97
N GLU A 101 6.73 10.35 -4.64
CA GLU A 101 7.98 11.12 -4.56
C GLU A 101 8.23 11.61 -3.14
N VAL A 102 7.22 12.18 -2.50
CA VAL A 102 7.32 12.64 -1.11
C VAL A 102 7.53 11.46 -0.16
N ALA A 103 6.82 10.36 -0.38
CA ALA A 103 6.97 9.16 0.44
C ALA A 103 8.42 8.65 0.45
N ARG A 104 9.11 8.72 -0.69
CA ARG A 104 10.52 8.31 -0.79
C ARG A 104 11.46 9.20 0.01
N GLU A 105 11.08 10.46 0.21
CA GLU A 105 11.85 11.42 1.02
C GLU A 105 11.67 11.21 2.52
N ILE A 106 10.57 10.55 2.92
CA ILE A 106 10.22 10.31 4.32
C ILE A 106 9.95 8.82 4.61
N PRO A 107 10.87 7.91 4.24
CA PRO A 107 10.59 6.47 4.33
C PRO A 107 10.23 6.00 5.74
N LEU A 108 10.78 6.62 6.79
CA LEU A 108 10.46 6.22 8.17
C LEU A 108 9.02 6.58 8.56
N LEU A 109 8.39 7.54 7.90
CA LEU A 109 7.02 7.93 8.19
C LEU A 109 5.99 7.07 7.45
N VAL A 110 6.39 6.43 6.35
CA VAL A 110 5.50 5.53 5.59
C VAL A 110 5.74 4.06 5.93
N ALA A 111 6.89 3.73 6.50
CA ALA A 111 7.21 2.38 6.92
C ALA A 111 6.27 1.93 8.03
N ALA A 112 5.73 0.72 7.91
CA ALA A 112 4.82 0.13 8.90
C ALA A 112 3.63 1.03 9.26
N ALA A 113 3.17 1.86 8.33
CA ALA A 113 2.11 2.85 8.59
C ALA A 113 0.69 2.26 8.56
N ASN A 114 0.52 0.99 8.22
CA ASN A 114 -0.80 0.37 8.14
C ASN A 114 -1.54 0.38 9.49
N TRP A 115 -0.84 0.13 10.59
CA TRP A 115 -1.44 0.20 11.92
C TRP A 115 -1.89 1.62 12.26
N HIS A 116 -1.10 2.61 11.88
CA HIS A 116 -1.45 4.01 12.09
C HIS A 116 -2.70 4.39 11.29
N ALA A 117 -2.78 3.94 10.03
CA ALA A 117 -3.95 4.18 9.18
C ALA A 117 -5.21 3.60 9.81
N LEU A 118 -5.14 2.36 10.30
CA LEU A 118 -6.27 1.71 10.97
C LEU A 118 -6.68 2.44 12.24
N ALA A 119 -5.72 2.81 13.09
CA ALA A 119 -5.99 3.53 14.33
C ALA A 119 -6.62 4.91 14.06
N THR A 120 -6.16 5.61 13.03
CA THR A 120 -6.72 6.90 12.61
C THR A 120 -8.17 6.73 12.17
N TRP A 121 -8.46 5.71 11.37
CA TRP A 121 -9.83 5.42 10.92
C TRP A 121 -10.76 5.11 12.09
N ILE A 122 -10.33 4.26 13.03
CA ILE A 122 -11.10 3.94 14.24
C ILE A 122 -11.32 5.20 15.06
N GLY A 123 -10.31 6.05 15.22
CA GLY A 123 -10.42 7.30 15.99
C GLY A 123 -11.44 8.27 15.39
N ARG A 124 -11.59 8.28 14.06
CA ARG A 124 -12.60 9.09 13.39
C ARG A 124 -14.01 8.54 13.61
N MET A 125 -14.16 7.22 13.77
CA MET A 125 -15.44 6.59 14.04
C MET A 125 -15.86 6.69 15.52
N THR A 126 -14.91 6.91 16.42
CA THR A 126 -15.15 7.00 17.88
C THR A 126 -14.49 8.27 18.44
N PRO A 127 -14.95 9.46 18.00
CA PRO A 127 -14.20 10.72 18.27
C PRO A 127 -14.10 11.11 19.73
N ASN A 128 -14.91 10.52 20.61
CA ASN A 128 -14.92 10.85 22.04
C ASN A 128 -14.23 9.78 22.92
N SER A 129 -13.53 8.85 22.32
CA SER A 129 -12.90 7.76 23.05
C SER A 129 -11.40 7.95 23.19
#